data_bfb4175e98880eb8ec4bebd193a648a4
#
_entry.id   bfb4175e98880eb8ec4bebd193a648a4
#
_cell.length_a   1.000
_cell.length_b   1.000
_cell.length_c   1.000
_cell.angle_alpha   90.00
_cell.angle_beta   90.00
_cell.angle_gamma   90.00
#
_symmetry.space_group_name_H-M   'P 1'
#
loop_
_entity.id
_entity.type
_entity.pdbx_description
1 polymer ?
#
loop_
_entity_poly.entity_id
_entity_poly.type
_entity_poly.pdbx_seq_one_letter_code
_entity_poly.pdbx_strand_id
1 'polypeptide(L)'
;MFNQVIDMLEGGKKLRRWYGSDSSVGDGSAERSGGEASDAPSGYGAEDADMDAEEETEDVELDLPRTRVAVTSADSTLGESIVMQLILAKVPVVAICEDNESAERRFGPYATFASDGWSPGARLNGVRSVIVTEECERDFIDACVRRGVKHIVLVSSAKSSSSGMFANGGEKIRRDRGREAMARASGLALTVIRPCDVAREPGGSKSIEFAQGDSISGQISMEDLAQVCARALTRPPKPGQTLEFEVRNAGAGSDRDWKALFAPLVV
;
A
#
# COMPACT_ATOMS: atom_id res chain seq x y z
N MET A 1 4.45 -15.61 -2.49
CA MET A 1 3.62 -14.39 -2.42
C MET A 1 4.22 -13.23 -3.20
N PHE A 2 5.49 -12.91 -3.04
CA PHE A 2 6.17 -11.88 -3.84
C PHE A 2 6.00 -12.04 -5.35
N ASN A 3 6.09 -13.27 -5.87
CA ASN A 3 5.93 -13.55 -7.31
C ASN A 3 4.52 -13.26 -7.84
N GLN A 4 3.47 -13.36 -7.02
CA GLN A 4 2.10 -13.04 -7.46
C GLN A 4 1.86 -11.53 -7.58
N VAL A 5 2.50 -10.73 -6.74
CA VAL A 5 2.41 -9.27 -6.82
C VAL A 5 3.21 -8.74 -8.00
N ILE A 6 4.37 -9.33 -8.27
CA ILE A 6 5.18 -9.03 -9.46
C ILE A 6 4.44 -9.44 -10.73
N ASP A 7 3.81 -10.63 -10.78
CA ASP A 7 2.98 -11.07 -11.91
C ASP A 7 1.79 -10.13 -12.15
N MET A 8 1.26 -9.51 -11.10
CA MET A 8 0.19 -8.52 -11.20
C MET A 8 0.71 -7.15 -11.66
N LEU A 9 1.95 -6.79 -11.30
CA LEU A 9 2.63 -5.55 -11.71
C LEU A 9 3.25 -5.68 -13.11
N GLU A 10 3.78 -6.85 -13.49
CA GLU A 10 4.32 -7.14 -14.82
C GLU A 10 3.23 -7.43 -15.87
N GLY A 11 1.99 -7.28 -15.49
CA GLY A 11 0.86 -7.36 -16.37
C GLY A 11 0.35 -8.77 -16.53
N GLY A 12 -0.62 -9.08 -15.74
CA GLY A 12 -1.56 -10.11 -16.09
C GLY A 12 -1.99 -9.98 -17.54
N LYS A 13 -2.70 -10.92 -18.09
CA LYS A 13 -3.10 -11.08 -19.50
C LYS A 13 -3.37 -9.77 -20.29
N LYS A 14 -3.79 -8.67 -19.64
CA LYS A 14 -4.04 -7.35 -20.26
C LYS A 14 -2.77 -6.62 -20.71
N LEU A 15 -1.67 -6.64 -19.96
CA LEU A 15 -0.43 -5.96 -20.35
C LEU A 15 0.33 -6.73 -21.44
N ARG A 16 0.29 -8.06 -21.44
CA ARG A 16 0.84 -8.88 -22.53
C ARG A 16 0.13 -8.60 -23.87
N ARG A 17 -1.15 -8.30 -23.84
CA ARG A 17 -1.93 -7.92 -25.03
C ARG A 17 -1.56 -6.54 -25.57
N TRP A 18 -1.03 -5.65 -24.72
CA TRP A 18 -0.66 -4.27 -25.09
C TRP A 18 0.77 -4.14 -25.63
N TYR A 19 1.70 -4.95 -25.11
CA TYR A 19 3.13 -4.88 -25.47
C TYR A 19 3.59 -5.95 -26.48
N GLY A 20 2.69 -6.78 -26.98
CA GLY A 20 3.03 -7.86 -27.91
C GLY A 20 3.77 -9.00 -27.20
N SER A 21 3.45 -10.23 -27.54
CA SER A 21 4.22 -11.39 -27.12
C SER A 21 5.65 -11.25 -27.64
N ASP A 22 6.63 -11.23 -26.74
CA ASP A 22 8.03 -11.39 -27.12
C ASP A 22 8.18 -12.66 -27.97
N SER A 23 8.53 -12.46 -29.21
CA SER A 23 8.93 -13.53 -30.10
C SER A 23 10.20 -14.18 -29.53
N SER A 24 10.06 -15.40 -29.08
CA SER A 24 11.17 -16.26 -28.72
C SER A 24 12.24 -16.26 -29.81
N VAL A 25 13.45 -15.88 -29.43
CA VAL A 25 14.67 -16.12 -30.20
C VAL A 25 14.85 -17.64 -30.28
N GLY A 26 14.47 -18.22 -31.39
CA GLY A 26 14.78 -19.60 -31.76
C GLY A 26 15.98 -19.60 -32.68
N ASP A 27 16.99 -20.32 -32.24
CA ASP A 27 18.23 -20.63 -32.96
C ASP A 27 17.95 -21.38 -34.27
N GLY A 28 18.75 -21.04 -35.30
CA GLY A 28 18.57 -21.50 -36.65
C GLY A 28 19.06 -22.91 -36.93
N SER A 29 18.46 -23.50 -37.91
CA SER A 29 19.18 -24.26 -38.96
C SER A 29 18.22 -24.58 -40.10
N ALA A 30 18.79 -24.43 -41.30
CA ALA A 30 18.16 -24.54 -42.60
C ALA A 30 17.74 -25.97 -42.96
N GLU A 31 16.66 -26.10 -43.79
CA GLU A 31 16.81 -26.80 -45.08
C GLU A 31 15.55 -26.61 -45.95
N ARG A 32 15.82 -26.56 -47.26
CA ARG A 32 14.93 -26.28 -48.38
C ARG A 32 14.08 -27.50 -48.80
N SER A 33 12.87 -27.22 -49.32
CA SER A 33 12.31 -27.70 -50.61
C SER A 33 10.81 -27.51 -50.52
N GLY A 34 10.11 -26.84 -51.39
CA GLY A 34 9.84 -27.10 -52.80
C GLY A 34 8.44 -27.71 -52.96
N GLY A 35 7.50 -27.01 -53.69
CA GLY A 35 6.32 -27.70 -54.25
C GLY A 35 4.99 -26.97 -54.06
N GLU A 36 4.64 -26.14 -54.98
CA GLU A 36 3.43 -26.00 -55.83
C GLU A 36 2.02 -26.16 -55.23
N ALA A 37 1.29 -25.11 -55.45
CA ALA A 37 -0.09 -24.84 -55.91
C ALA A 37 -1.17 -25.95 -55.86
N SER A 38 -2.36 -25.64 -55.36
CA SER A 38 -3.59 -25.50 -56.14
C SER A 38 -4.85 -25.48 -55.26
N ASP A 39 -5.76 -24.60 -55.67
CA ASP A 39 -7.23 -24.68 -55.64
C ASP A 39 -8.02 -24.59 -54.34
N ALA A 40 -8.78 -23.51 -54.26
CA ALA A 40 -10.05 -23.43 -53.55
C ALA A 40 -11.16 -24.24 -54.30
N PRO A 41 -12.31 -24.62 -53.64
CA PRO A 41 -13.29 -23.61 -53.29
C PRO A 41 -14.20 -23.92 -52.06
N SER A 42 -14.83 -22.85 -51.60
CA SER A 42 -16.20 -22.68 -51.07
C SER A 42 -16.83 -23.71 -50.12
N GLY A 43 -17.41 -23.19 -49.05
CA GLY A 43 -18.50 -23.88 -48.35
C GLY A 43 -18.84 -23.31 -46.98
N TYR A 44 -19.76 -22.40 -46.94
CA TYR A 44 -20.83 -22.18 -45.94
C TYR A 44 -20.58 -22.43 -44.44
N GLY A 45 -20.67 -21.40 -43.67
CA GLY A 45 -21.71 -21.18 -42.66
C GLY A 45 -21.54 -21.90 -41.34
N ALA A 46 -21.15 -21.17 -40.32
CA ALA A 46 -21.72 -21.29 -39.00
C ALA A 46 -21.43 -19.98 -38.24
N GLU A 47 -22.49 -19.30 -37.93
CA GLU A 47 -22.49 -18.15 -37.00
C GLU A 47 -22.26 -18.69 -35.60
N ASP A 48 -21.03 -18.64 -35.11
CA ASP A 48 -20.75 -18.75 -33.66
C ASP A 48 -20.70 -17.34 -33.15
N ALA A 49 -21.80 -16.94 -32.53
CA ALA A 49 -21.89 -15.76 -31.70
C ALA A 49 -21.08 -16.01 -30.42
N ASP A 50 -19.79 -15.75 -30.48
CA ASP A 50 -19.01 -15.52 -29.27
C ASP A 50 -19.51 -14.23 -28.62
N MET A 51 -20.47 -14.41 -27.72
CA MET A 51 -20.77 -13.42 -26.70
C MET A 51 -19.54 -13.32 -25.80
N ASP A 52 -18.58 -12.51 -26.18
CA ASP A 52 -17.60 -11.94 -25.24
C ASP A 52 -18.40 -11.13 -24.21
N ALA A 53 -18.83 -11.80 -23.16
CA ALA A 53 -19.18 -11.14 -21.92
C ALA A 53 -17.92 -10.45 -21.44
N GLU A 54 -17.71 -9.21 -21.84
CA GLU A 54 -16.78 -8.31 -21.19
C GLU A 54 -17.28 -8.18 -19.75
N GLU A 55 -16.72 -9.01 -18.87
CA GLU A 55 -16.77 -8.77 -17.44
C GLU A 55 -16.11 -7.39 -17.22
N GLU A 56 -16.92 -6.34 -17.25
CA GLU A 56 -16.55 -5.04 -16.72
C GLU A 56 -16.22 -5.27 -15.25
N THR A 57 -14.96 -5.65 -14.98
CA THR A 57 -14.42 -5.45 -13.66
C THR A 57 -14.49 -3.96 -13.43
N GLU A 58 -15.48 -3.51 -12.68
CA GLU A 58 -15.51 -2.18 -12.11
C GLU A 58 -14.15 -2.02 -11.40
N ASP A 59 -13.24 -1.31 -12.04
CA ASP A 59 -12.06 -0.77 -11.40
C ASP A 59 -12.63 0.10 -10.27
N VAL A 60 -12.73 -0.44 -9.08
CA VAL A 60 -13.02 0.31 -7.87
C VAL A 60 -11.86 1.30 -7.75
N GLU A 61 -12.02 2.45 -8.40
CA GLU A 61 -11.05 3.51 -8.37
C GLU A 61 -10.86 3.89 -6.91
N LEU A 62 -9.74 3.44 -6.36
CA LEU A 62 -9.36 3.74 -5.00
C LEU A 62 -9.31 5.26 -4.88
N ASP A 63 -10.30 5.86 -4.22
CA ASP A 63 -10.41 7.31 -3.99
C ASP A 63 -9.31 7.77 -3.02
N LEU A 64 -8.06 7.49 -3.40
CA LEU A 64 -6.87 7.91 -2.67
C LEU A 64 -6.34 9.23 -3.24
N PRO A 65 -5.82 10.12 -2.39
CA PRO A 65 -5.31 11.40 -2.86
C PRO A 65 -4.15 11.19 -3.83
N ARG A 66 -4.26 11.75 -5.04
CA ARG A 66 -3.18 11.75 -6.05
C ARG A 66 -2.03 12.71 -5.69
N THR A 67 -1.91 13.07 -4.42
CA THR A 67 -0.83 13.91 -3.92
C THR A 67 0.31 13.06 -3.40
N ARG A 68 1.54 13.58 -3.47
CA ARG A 68 2.72 12.84 -3.04
C ARG A 68 2.67 12.51 -1.55
N VAL A 69 2.90 11.24 -1.22
CA VAL A 69 2.91 10.69 0.14
C VAL A 69 4.32 10.20 0.47
N ALA A 70 4.86 10.58 1.61
CA ALA A 70 6.10 9.99 2.11
C ALA A 70 5.79 8.88 3.12
N VAL A 71 6.58 7.82 3.09
CA VAL A 71 6.53 6.71 4.05
C VAL A 71 7.90 6.60 4.69
N THR A 72 7.97 6.70 6.03
CA THR A 72 9.21 6.51 6.77
C THR A 72 9.52 5.04 6.97
N SER A 73 10.79 4.69 7.16
CA SER A 73 11.24 3.30 7.33
C SER A 73 10.62 2.38 6.27
N ALA A 74 10.71 2.83 4.99
CA ALA A 74 10.09 2.13 3.86
C ALA A 74 10.74 0.76 3.58
N ASP A 75 11.90 0.50 4.15
CA ASP A 75 12.64 -0.75 4.16
C ASP A 75 12.21 -1.71 5.29
N SER A 76 11.41 -1.25 6.26
CA SER A 76 10.76 -2.13 7.24
C SER A 76 9.64 -2.96 6.60
N THR A 77 9.26 -4.06 7.24
CA THR A 77 8.19 -4.94 6.71
C THR A 77 6.86 -4.20 6.55
N LEU A 78 6.51 -3.35 7.52
CA LEU A 78 5.29 -2.54 7.44
C LEU A 78 5.42 -1.43 6.41
N GLY A 79 6.55 -0.71 6.40
CA GLY A 79 6.83 0.35 5.44
C GLY A 79 6.76 -0.15 4.00
N GLU A 80 7.39 -1.29 3.73
CA GLU A 80 7.32 -1.98 2.43
C GLU A 80 5.87 -2.29 2.02
N SER A 81 5.10 -2.88 2.94
CA SER A 81 3.70 -3.22 2.68
C SER A 81 2.85 -1.97 2.37
N ILE A 82 3.10 -0.86 3.08
CA ILE A 82 2.40 0.42 2.83
C ILE A 82 2.79 1.01 1.48
N VAL A 83 4.08 1.04 1.16
CA VAL A 83 4.56 1.54 -0.15
C VAL A 83 3.92 0.75 -1.28
N MET A 84 3.86 -0.59 -1.17
CA MET A 84 3.21 -1.44 -2.17
C MET A 84 1.73 -1.13 -2.32
N GLN A 85 0.99 -0.91 -1.23
CA GLN A 85 -0.43 -0.51 -1.29
C GLN A 85 -0.62 0.83 -2.00
N LEU A 86 0.25 1.79 -1.74
CA LEU A 86 0.20 3.10 -2.39
C LEU A 86 0.54 3.04 -3.88
N ILE A 87 1.53 2.22 -4.26
CA ILE A 87 1.89 1.98 -5.67
C ILE A 87 0.72 1.34 -6.42
N LEU A 88 0.10 0.30 -5.85
CA LEU A 88 -1.08 -0.36 -6.44
C LEU A 88 -2.24 0.63 -6.63
N ALA A 89 -2.38 1.57 -5.70
CA ALA A 89 -3.37 2.64 -5.77
C ALA A 89 -2.96 3.82 -6.68
N LYS A 90 -1.82 3.73 -7.37
CA LYS A 90 -1.27 4.77 -8.25
C LYS A 90 -1.04 6.13 -7.53
N VAL A 91 -0.74 6.09 -6.24
CA VAL A 91 -0.37 7.26 -5.44
C VAL A 91 1.13 7.53 -5.61
N PRO A 92 1.56 8.76 -5.92
CA PRO A 92 2.98 9.09 -5.97
C PRO A 92 3.64 8.96 -4.58
N VAL A 93 4.62 8.06 -4.44
CA VAL A 93 5.27 7.72 -3.17
C VAL A 93 6.70 8.24 -3.11
N VAL A 94 7.08 8.75 -1.93
CA VAL A 94 8.46 8.95 -1.51
C VAL A 94 8.78 7.92 -0.42
N ALA A 95 9.56 6.92 -0.77
CA ALA A 95 10.05 5.93 0.18
C ALA A 95 11.29 6.50 0.90
N ILE A 96 11.17 6.72 2.21
CA ILE A 96 12.28 7.14 3.06
C ILE A 96 12.85 5.88 3.70
N CYS A 97 14.12 5.56 3.41
CA CYS A 97 14.76 4.33 3.83
C CYS A 97 16.27 4.54 4.06
N GLU A 98 16.88 3.63 4.81
CA GLU A 98 18.33 3.64 5.03
C GLU A 98 19.08 3.19 3.77
N ASP A 99 18.63 2.12 3.14
CA ASP A 99 19.23 1.52 1.95
C ASP A 99 18.39 1.78 0.68
N ASN A 100 18.73 2.85 -0.02
CA ASN A 100 18.07 3.22 -1.27
C ASN A 100 18.25 2.18 -2.38
N GLU A 101 19.41 1.50 -2.46
CA GLU A 101 19.65 0.52 -3.53
C GLU A 101 18.75 -0.71 -3.38
N SER A 102 18.55 -1.16 -2.14
CA SER A 102 17.64 -2.26 -1.85
C SER A 102 16.19 -1.86 -2.13
N ALA A 103 15.81 -0.65 -1.74
CA ALA A 103 14.47 -0.11 -1.98
C ALA A 103 14.20 0.07 -3.49
N GLU A 104 15.17 0.56 -4.26
CA GLU A 104 15.05 0.72 -5.71
C GLU A 104 14.84 -0.63 -6.40
N ARG A 105 15.56 -1.67 -5.96
CA ARG A 105 15.36 -3.03 -6.49
C ARG A 105 13.97 -3.60 -6.19
N ARG A 106 13.36 -3.19 -5.07
CA ARG A 106 12.03 -3.69 -4.65
C ARG A 106 10.89 -2.96 -5.32
N PHE A 107 10.98 -1.64 -5.39
CA PHE A 107 9.87 -0.79 -5.85
C PHE A 107 10.06 -0.27 -7.27
N GLY A 108 11.26 -0.40 -7.82
CA GLY A 108 11.58 0.05 -9.18
C GLY A 108 11.23 1.52 -9.42
N PRO A 109 10.76 1.87 -10.62
CA PRO A 109 10.45 3.26 -10.98
C PRO A 109 9.14 3.79 -10.37
N TYR A 110 8.42 2.98 -9.59
CA TYR A 110 7.09 3.33 -9.06
C TYR A 110 7.14 4.17 -7.78
N ALA A 111 8.32 4.27 -7.16
CA ALA A 111 8.54 5.12 -5.99
C ALA A 111 9.73 6.07 -6.22
N THR A 112 9.71 7.20 -5.55
CA THR A 112 10.87 8.09 -5.40
C THR A 112 11.56 7.74 -4.09
N PHE A 113 12.88 7.69 -4.08
CA PHE A 113 13.64 7.32 -2.89
C PHE A 113 14.27 8.54 -2.23
N ALA A 114 14.32 8.51 -0.91
CA ALA A 114 15.01 9.50 -0.10
C ALA A 114 15.75 8.82 1.03
N SER A 115 17.07 9.03 1.11
CA SER A 115 17.90 8.46 2.17
C SER A 115 17.62 9.11 3.52
N ASP A 116 17.66 8.33 4.58
CA ASP A 116 17.62 8.82 5.96
C ASP A 116 18.78 9.76 6.29
N GLY A 117 19.91 9.62 5.60
CA GLY A 117 21.04 10.54 5.68
C GLY A 117 20.79 11.93 5.09
N TRP A 118 19.69 12.13 4.34
CA TRP A 118 19.34 13.46 3.82
C TRP A 118 18.74 14.33 4.93
N SER A 119 18.86 15.65 4.78
CA SER A 119 18.16 16.54 5.70
C SER A 119 16.64 16.29 5.66
N PRO A 120 15.93 16.34 6.80
CA PRO A 120 14.50 16.06 6.85
C PRO A 120 13.68 16.87 5.82
N GLY A 121 14.07 18.13 5.59
CA GLY A 121 13.42 18.98 4.60
C GLY A 121 13.62 18.51 3.15
N ALA A 122 14.76 17.93 2.79
CA ALA A 122 15.00 17.43 1.44
C ALA A 122 14.13 16.21 1.13
N ARG A 123 13.91 15.34 2.12
CA ARG A 123 13.05 14.15 2.02
C ARG A 123 11.58 14.48 1.76
N LEU A 124 11.14 15.67 2.13
CA LEU A 124 9.73 16.10 2.10
C LEU A 124 9.39 17.03 0.92
N ASN A 125 10.21 17.05 -0.12
CA ASN A 125 9.94 17.94 -1.26
C ASN A 125 8.67 17.53 -2.02
N GLY A 126 7.68 18.43 -2.06
CA GLY A 126 6.38 18.22 -2.72
C GLY A 126 5.46 17.23 -1.98
N VAL A 127 5.83 16.76 -0.80
CA VAL A 127 5.03 15.84 0.02
C VAL A 127 3.86 16.58 0.67
N ARG A 128 2.67 16.00 0.59
CA ARG A 128 1.45 16.53 1.21
C ARG A 128 1.02 15.75 2.44
N SER A 129 1.31 14.46 2.47
CA SER A 129 0.97 13.59 3.59
C SER A 129 2.16 12.69 3.92
N VAL A 130 2.31 12.33 5.18
CA VAL A 130 3.38 11.46 5.65
C VAL A 130 2.78 10.31 6.44
N ILE A 131 3.21 9.08 6.18
CA ILE A 131 2.92 7.91 7.01
C ILE A 131 4.19 7.59 7.80
N VAL A 132 4.09 7.67 9.13
CA VAL A 132 5.18 7.39 10.05
C VAL A 132 4.96 6.00 10.66
N THR A 133 5.84 5.06 10.35
CA THR A 133 5.71 3.65 10.75
C THR A 133 6.48 3.32 12.01
N GLU A 134 7.68 3.90 12.16
CA GLU A 134 8.60 3.62 13.26
C GLU A 134 9.00 4.89 14.02
N GLU A 135 10.26 5.00 14.36
CA GLU A 135 10.78 6.16 15.09
C GLU A 135 10.66 7.43 14.23
N CYS A 136 10.39 8.52 14.91
CA CYS A 136 10.26 9.83 14.28
C CYS A 136 10.88 10.87 15.22
N GLU A 137 11.89 11.51 14.73
CA GLU A 137 12.57 12.58 15.47
C GLU A 137 11.79 13.90 15.40
N ARG A 138 11.99 14.76 16.39
CA ARG A 138 11.38 16.09 16.43
C ARG A 138 11.70 16.90 15.17
N ASP A 139 12.96 16.86 14.73
CA ASP A 139 13.41 17.60 13.55
C ASP A 139 12.68 17.21 12.28
N PHE A 140 12.25 15.95 12.17
CA PHE A 140 11.44 15.49 11.06
C PHE A 140 10.02 16.06 11.12
N ILE A 141 9.39 16.07 12.29
CA ILE A 141 8.06 16.68 12.47
C ILE A 141 8.12 18.20 12.18
N ASP A 142 9.13 18.89 12.69
CA ASP A 142 9.34 20.31 12.43
C ASP A 142 9.58 20.58 10.93
N ALA A 143 10.26 19.68 10.24
CA ALA A 143 10.42 19.75 8.79
C ALA A 143 9.09 19.52 8.06
N CYS A 144 8.22 18.64 8.52
CA CYS A 144 6.87 18.46 7.98
C CYS A 144 6.09 19.79 8.03
N VAL A 145 6.13 20.48 9.17
CA VAL A 145 5.48 21.78 9.33
C VAL A 145 6.07 22.81 8.35
N ARG A 146 7.40 22.97 8.33
CA ARG A 146 8.09 23.92 7.46
C ARG A 146 7.85 23.67 5.97
N ARG A 147 7.72 22.40 5.56
CA ARG A 147 7.50 22.01 4.17
C ARG A 147 6.03 22.01 3.75
N GLY A 148 5.13 22.33 4.69
CA GLY A 148 3.70 22.47 4.42
C GLY A 148 2.98 21.16 4.20
N VAL A 149 3.48 20.07 4.81
CA VAL A 149 2.74 18.80 4.96
C VAL A 149 1.39 19.11 5.58
N LYS A 150 0.34 18.45 5.13
CA LYS A 150 -1.03 18.71 5.59
C LYS A 150 -1.56 17.65 6.53
N HIS A 151 -1.04 16.42 6.42
CA HIS A 151 -1.56 15.29 7.18
C HIS A 151 -0.43 14.34 7.56
N ILE A 152 -0.42 13.94 8.82
CA ILE A 152 0.44 12.88 9.35
C ILE A 152 -0.44 11.69 9.74
N VAL A 153 -0.12 10.52 9.22
CA VAL A 153 -0.64 9.23 9.70
C VAL A 153 0.46 8.58 10.51
N LEU A 154 0.23 8.44 11.81
CA LEU A 154 1.19 7.86 12.75
C LEU A 154 0.74 6.46 13.14
N VAL A 155 1.57 5.46 12.88
CA VAL A 155 1.35 4.10 13.38
C VAL A 155 1.96 3.98 14.77
N SER A 156 1.12 3.71 15.77
CA SER A 156 1.47 3.47 17.16
C SER A 156 1.09 2.03 17.55
N SER A 157 0.71 1.76 18.77
CA SER A 157 0.23 0.45 19.19
C SER A 157 -0.92 0.59 20.20
N ALA A 158 -1.87 -0.33 20.15
CA ALA A 158 -2.94 -0.42 21.13
C ALA A 158 -2.37 -0.80 22.51
N LYS A 159 -3.05 -0.39 23.58
CA LYS A 159 -2.68 -0.75 24.94
C LYS A 159 -2.76 -2.26 25.19
N SER A 160 -3.71 -2.91 24.54
CA SER A 160 -3.94 -4.35 24.60
C SER A 160 -2.92 -5.16 23.77
N SER A 161 -2.11 -4.51 22.93
CA SER A 161 -1.04 -5.19 22.23
C SER A 161 -0.12 -5.82 23.25
N SER A 162 -0.08 -7.13 23.27
CA SER A 162 0.83 -7.88 24.10
C SER A 162 2.24 -7.64 23.59
N SER A 163 2.92 -6.67 24.17
CA SER A 163 4.36 -6.43 23.96
C SER A 163 5.21 -7.64 24.36
N GLY A 164 4.56 -8.79 24.47
CA GLY A 164 5.05 -10.04 24.95
C GLY A 164 5.68 -10.90 23.88
N MET A 165 6.76 -11.44 24.23
CA MET A 165 7.76 -12.34 23.68
C MET A 165 7.33 -13.44 22.68
N PHE A 166 6.07 -13.58 22.27
CA PHE A 166 5.59 -14.77 21.54
C PHE A 166 4.55 -14.52 20.45
N ALA A 167 4.36 -13.32 19.95
CA ALA A 167 3.57 -13.17 18.74
C ALA A 167 4.39 -13.72 17.55
N ASN A 168 3.95 -14.80 16.98
CA ASN A 168 4.46 -15.56 15.82
C ASN A 168 5.26 -14.72 14.78
N GLY A 169 6.45 -14.21 15.15
CA GLY A 169 7.32 -13.46 14.25
C GLY A 169 6.77 -12.11 13.75
N GLY A 170 5.74 -11.56 14.38
CA GLY A 170 5.20 -10.24 14.07
C GLY A 170 6.14 -9.10 14.44
N GLU A 171 6.04 -8.01 13.73
CA GLU A 171 6.80 -6.79 13.96
C GLU A 171 6.31 -6.09 15.24
N LYS A 172 7.24 -5.67 16.10
CA LYS A 172 6.90 -4.95 17.33
C LYS A 172 6.68 -3.48 17.04
N ILE A 173 5.45 -3.10 16.87
CA ILE A 173 5.10 -1.69 16.86
C ILE A 173 4.92 -1.26 18.32
N ARG A 174 5.76 -0.34 18.77
CA ARG A 174 5.72 0.16 20.16
C ARG A 174 4.75 1.31 20.30
N ARG A 175 3.95 1.28 21.38
CA ARG A 175 3.23 2.48 21.80
C ARG A 175 4.22 3.49 22.38
N ASP A 176 4.37 4.60 21.71
CA ASP A 176 5.20 5.72 22.15
C ASP A 176 4.35 6.98 22.33
N ARG A 177 4.01 7.25 23.59
CA ARG A 177 3.23 8.44 23.94
C ARG A 177 3.99 9.74 23.69
N GLY A 178 5.30 9.72 23.76
CA GLY A 178 6.14 10.88 23.47
C GLY A 178 6.05 11.27 22.01
N ARG A 179 6.12 10.27 21.12
CA ARG A 179 5.97 10.45 19.69
C ARG A 179 4.57 10.93 19.31
N GLU A 180 3.52 10.34 19.89
CA GLU A 180 2.15 10.80 19.69
C GLU A 180 1.97 12.26 20.17
N ALA A 181 2.49 12.62 21.35
CA ALA A 181 2.41 13.97 21.87
C ALA A 181 3.17 14.99 21.01
N MET A 182 4.35 14.60 20.51
CA MET A 182 5.15 15.43 19.62
C MET A 182 4.41 15.67 18.28
N ALA A 183 3.82 14.64 17.70
CA ALA A 183 3.04 14.77 16.48
C ALA A 183 1.80 15.66 16.68
N ARG A 184 1.08 15.54 17.83
CA ARG A 184 -0.04 16.42 18.15
C ARG A 184 0.39 17.88 18.33
N ALA A 185 1.53 18.11 18.95
CA ALA A 185 2.05 19.46 19.16
C ALA A 185 2.43 20.18 17.86
N SER A 186 2.58 19.47 16.73
CA SER A 186 2.88 20.05 15.42
C SER A 186 1.77 20.93 14.87
N GLY A 187 0.52 20.76 15.33
CA GLY A 187 -0.65 21.46 14.82
C GLY A 187 -1.11 21.00 13.44
N LEU A 188 -0.50 19.98 12.87
CA LEU A 188 -0.95 19.37 11.61
C LEU A 188 -2.19 18.50 11.84
N ALA A 189 -2.91 18.17 10.77
CA ALA A 189 -3.90 17.11 10.84
C ALA A 189 -3.19 15.80 11.19
N LEU A 190 -3.66 15.08 12.22
CA LEU A 190 -3.01 13.87 12.70
C LEU A 190 -4.01 12.71 12.76
N THR A 191 -3.65 11.58 12.16
CA THR A 191 -4.34 10.32 12.39
C THR A 191 -3.40 9.36 13.12
N VAL A 192 -3.81 8.88 14.29
CA VAL A 192 -3.06 7.88 15.09
C VAL A 192 -3.75 6.54 14.93
N ILE A 193 -3.08 5.60 14.29
CA ILE A 193 -3.55 4.23 14.12
C ILE A 193 -2.86 3.37 15.17
N ARG A 194 -3.64 2.69 16.00
CA ARG A 194 -3.15 1.79 17.04
C ARG A 194 -3.54 0.36 16.73
N PRO A 195 -2.74 -0.38 15.94
CA PRO A 195 -3.00 -1.79 15.72
C PRO A 195 -2.92 -2.56 17.04
N CYS A 196 -3.75 -3.59 17.15
CA CYS A 196 -3.54 -4.69 18.07
C CYS A 196 -2.27 -5.46 17.68
N ASP A 197 -2.11 -6.71 18.11
CA ASP A 197 -0.92 -7.50 17.70
C ASP A 197 -0.86 -7.65 16.20
N VAL A 198 0.31 -7.39 15.59
CA VAL A 198 0.47 -7.47 14.15
C VAL A 198 0.98 -8.86 13.77
N ALA A 199 0.26 -9.56 12.91
CA ALA A 199 0.56 -10.90 12.45
C ALA A 199 1.08 -10.89 11.00
N ARG A 200 2.03 -11.78 10.69
CA ARG A 200 2.54 -12.01 9.32
C ARG A 200 1.63 -12.97 8.55
N GLU A 201 0.33 -12.84 8.70
CA GLU A 201 -0.64 -13.58 7.93
C GLU A 201 -1.01 -12.81 6.65
N PRO A 202 -1.44 -13.50 5.59
CA PRO A 202 -2.02 -12.84 4.43
C PRO A 202 -3.24 -12.00 4.82
N GLY A 203 -3.33 -10.80 4.27
CA GLY A 203 -4.50 -9.94 4.44
C GLY A 203 -5.64 -10.28 3.50
N GLY A 204 -6.73 -9.54 3.60
CA GLY A 204 -7.84 -9.60 2.65
C GLY A 204 -8.92 -10.64 2.95
N SER A 205 -8.68 -11.60 3.82
CA SER A 205 -9.61 -12.71 4.12
C SER A 205 -10.50 -12.46 5.35
N LYS A 206 -10.15 -11.48 6.17
CA LYS A 206 -10.86 -11.14 7.41
C LYS A 206 -11.42 -9.73 7.32
N SER A 207 -12.57 -9.50 7.93
CA SER A 207 -13.09 -8.15 8.13
C SER A 207 -12.19 -7.33 9.05
N ILE A 208 -12.31 -6.01 8.99
CA ILE A 208 -11.56 -5.08 9.84
C ILE A 208 -12.54 -4.41 10.80
N GLU A 209 -12.11 -4.22 12.03
CA GLU A 209 -12.86 -3.50 13.05
C GLU A 209 -12.02 -2.36 13.60
N PHE A 210 -12.64 -1.18 13.70
CA PHE A 210 -12.10 0.01 14.33
C PHE A 210 -12.80 0.27 15.66
N ALA A 211 -12.05 0.73 16.65
CA ALA A 211 -12.59 1.16 17.93
C ALA A 211 -11.80 2.36 18.48
N GLN A 212 -12.34 3.00 19.48
CA GLN A 212 -11.68 4.10 20.20
C GLN A 212 -11.74 3.84 21.70
N GLY A 213 -10.74 4.33 22.45
CA GLY A 213 -10.71 4.24 23.90
C GLY A 213 -9.96 3.04 24.46
N ASP A 214 -9.04 2.46 23.71
CA ASP A 214 -8.26 1.27 24.11
C ASP A 214 -9.16 0.07 24.51
N SER A 215 -10.22 -0.18 23.72
CA SER A 215 -11.32 -1.09 24.06
C SER A 215 -11.23 -2.46 23.39
N ILE A 216 -10.41 -2.61 22.35
CA ILE A 216 -10.31 -3.87 21.62
C ILE A 216 -8.96 -4.54 21.78
N SER A 217 -8.97 -5.87 21.62
CA SER A 217 -7.77 -6.71 21.62
C SER A 217 -7.87 -7.75 20.48
N GLY A 218 -6.76 -8.31 20.08
CA GLY A 218 -6.71 -9.31 19.01
C GLY A 218 -5.52 -9.07 18.10
N GLN A 219 -5.65 -9.42 16.83
CA GLN A 219 -4.58 -9.34 15.85
C GLN A 219 -5.06 -8.66 14.58
N ILE A 220 -4.12 -8.06 13.85
CA ILE A 220 -4.34 -7.59 12.47
C ILE A 220 -3.21 -8.11 11.59
N SER A 221 -3.53 -8.50 10.35
CA SER A 221 -2.50 -8.87 9.39
C SER A 221 -1.71 -7.62 8.96
N MET A 222 -0.43 -7.80 8.60
CA MET A 222 0.43 -6.73 8.13
C MET A 222 -0.15 -6.04 6.89
N GLU A 223 -0.68 -6.82 5.95
CA GLU A 223 -1.25 -6.30 4.72
C GLU A 223 -2.54 -5.51 4.96
N ASP A 224 -3.38 -5.96 5.90
CA ASP A 224 -4.59 -5.25 6.28
C ASP A 224 -4.27 -3.93 6.98
N LEU A 225 -3.26 -3.93 7.86
CA LEU A 225 -2.77 -2.70 8.49
C LEU A 225 -2.24 -1.71 7.46
N ALA A 226 -1.48 -2.18 6.47
CA ALA A 226 -1.00 -1.34 5.38
C ALA A 226 -2.14 -0.71 4.58
N GLN A 227 -3.21 -1.48 4.31
CA GLN A 227 -4.43 -0.94 3.68
C GLN A 227 -5.09 0.13 4.54
N VAL A 228 -5.22 -0.09 5.85
CA VAL A 228 -5.78 0.90 6.79
C VAL A 228 -4.97 2.20 6.75
N CYS A 229 -3.63 2.12 6.77
CA CYS A 229 -2.75 3.28 6.67
C CYS A 229 -2.97 4.07 5.37
N ALA A 230 -3.05 3.37 4.23
CA ALA A 230 -3.33 4.00 2.94
C ALA A 230 -4.72 4.65 2.91
N ARG A 231 -5.74 3.98 3.44
CA ARG A 231 -7.12 4.50 3.49
C ARG A 231 -7.29 5.68 4.44
N ALA A 232 -6.52 5.75 5.52
CA ALA A 232 -6.53 6.90 6.43
C ALA A 232 -6.17 8.22 5.72
N LEU A 233 -5.42 8.17 4.62
CA LEU A 233 -5.09 9.34 3.81
C LEU A 233 -6.31 9.99 3.14
N THR A 234 -7.40 9.26 2.96
CA THR A 234 -8.64 9.78 2.33
C THR A 234 -9.48 10.60 3.30
N ARG A 235 -9.19 10.53 4.60
CA ARG A 235 -10.00 11.14 5.65
C ARG A 235 -9.16 11.90 6.68
N PRO A 236 -8.38 12.88 6.24
CA PRO A 236 -7.62 13.70 7.17
C PRO A 236 -8.57 14.47 8.10
N PRO A 237 -8.30 14.52 9.40
CA PRO A 237 -9.01 15.43 10.29
C PRO A 237 -8.69 16.89 9.92
N LYS A 238 -9.34 17.84 10.57
CA LYS A 238 -9.01 19.25 10.36
C LYS A 238 -7.61 19.56 10.94
N PRO A 239 -6.89 20.56 10.42
CA PRO A 239 -5.63 21.01 11.00
C PRO A 239 -5.77 21.26 12.50
N GLY A 240 -4.81 20.78 13.29
CA GLY A 240 -4.82 20.85 14.76
C GLY A 240 -5.70 19.81 15.45
N GLN A 241 -6.43 19.00 14.70
CA GLN A 241 -7.24 17.91 15.26
C GLN A 241 -6.53 16.56 15.09
N THR A 242 -6.86 15.64 15.99
CA THR A 242 -6.33 14.28 16.00
C THR A 242 -7.48 13.28 15.93
N LEU A 243 -7.46 12.42 14.91
CA LEU A 243 -8.27 11.21 14.84
C LEU A 243 -7.45 10.05 15.37
N GLU A 244 -7.92 9.35 16.40
CA GLU A 244 -7.21 8.18 16.94
C GLU A 244 -8.14 6.98 17.08
N PHE A 245 -7.66 5.81 16.68
CA PHE A 245 -8.43 4.58 16.77
C PHE A 245 -7.52 3.35 16.84
N GLU A 246 -8.05 2.30 17.45
CA GLU A 246 -7.47 0.96 17.42
C GLU A 246 -8.01 0.19 16.21
N VAL A 247 -7.23 -0.81 15.76
CA VAL A 247 -7.61 -1.66 14.64
C VAL A 247 -7.24 -3.11 14.87
N ARG A 248 -8.15 -4.02 14.48
CA ARG A 248 -7.91 -5.47 14.45
C ARG A 248 -8.61 -6.14 13.27
N ASN A 249 -8.24 -7.37 12.99
CA ASN A 249 -9.08 -8.25 12.19
C ASN A 249 -10.23 -8.80 13.06
N ALA A 250 -11.44 -8.76 12.54
CA ALA A 250 -12.62 -9.40 13.10
C ALA A 250 -12.92 -10.70 12.32
N GLY A 251 -14.11 -11.26 12.44
CA GLY A 251 -14.49 -12.52 11.81
C GLY A 251 -14.22 -12.64 10.30
N ALA A 252 -14.64 -13.73 9.69
CA ALA A 252 -14.49 -13.95 8.26
C ALA A 252 -15.27 -12.90 7.43
N GLY A 253 -14.66 -12.42 6.35
CA GLY A 253 -15.25 -11.47 5.43
C GLY A 253 -14.20 -10.63 4.73
N SER A 254 -14.26 -10.59 3.40
CA SER A 254 -13.35 -9.79 2.57
C SER A 254 -13.94 -8.44 2.17
N ASP A 255 -15.27 -8.30 2.33
CA ASP A 255 -15.96 -7.07 1.98
C ASP A 255 -15.68 -5.96 3.00
N ARG A 256 -15.23 -4.80 2.51
CA ARG A 256 -14.76 -3.69 3.34
C ARG A 256 -15.36 -2.38 2.88
N ASP A 257 -16.43 -1.98 3.52
CA ASP A 257 -16.93 -0.61 3.35
C ASP A 257 -16.10 0.36 4.20
N TRP A 258 -15.05 0.90 3.59
CA TRP A 258 -14.16 1.87 4.25
C TRP A 258 -14.91 3.12 4.73
N LYS A 259 -15.95 3.52 4.02
CA LYS A 259 -16.77 4.66 4.42
C LYS A 259 -17.51 4.38 5.72
N ALA A 260 -18.11 3.20 5.83
CA ALA A 260 -18.80 2.76 7.04
C ALA A 260 -17.83 2.55 8.21
N LEU A 261 -16.63 2.03 7.95
CA LEU A 261 -15.59 1.82 8.99
C LEU A 261 -15.13 3.13 9.63
N PHE A 262 -14.90 4.18 8.83
CA PHE A 262 -14.46 5.48 9.34
C PHE A 262 -15.59 6.37 9.86
N ALA A 263 -16.85 6.11 9.49
CA ALA A 263 -17.97 6.98 9.83
C ALA A 263 -18.20 7.16 11.35
N PRO A 264 -18.07 6.13 12.21
CA PRO A 264 -18.34 6.25 13.64
C PRO A 264 -17.19 6.90 14.42
N LEU A 265 -16.00 7.09 13.82
CA LEU A 265 -14.84 7.61 14.52
C LEU A 265 -14.98 9.11 14.82
N VAL A 266 -14.72 9.47 16.06
CA VAL A 266 -14.79 10.84 16.58
C VAL A 266 -13.39 11.44 16.65
N VAL A 267 -13.27 12.71 16.27
CA VAL A 267 -12.01 13.49 16.26
C VAL A 267 -11.83 14.23 17.58
#